data_5310d19f25792fe6b8902a188e3149d7
#
_entry.id   5310d19f25792fe6b8902a188e3149d7
#
_cell.length_a   1.000
_cell.length_b   1.000
_cell.length_c   1.000
_cell.angle_alpha   90.00
_cell.angle_beta   90.00
_cell.angle_gamma   90.00
#
_symmetry.space_group_name_H-M   'P 1'
#
loop_
_entity.id
_entity.type
_entity.pdbx_description
1 polymer ?
#
loop_
_entity_poly.entity_id
_entity_poly.type
_entity_poly.pdbx_seq_one_letter_code
_entity_poly.pdbx_strand_id
1 'polypeptide(L)'
;TFIRYRQASDHWNEASYEVNLKLFDRYCYGYSDDVNSELTQEMVDGWCRKRDNEENNSCRSRIYVVVSFIRFLRDRNLTSVTPPEIPRKERRTYIPHSFTNEELAAFFAACDRISARKNVLQDACRRLTVPVFFRLLYSSGIRTNEARLL
;
A
#
# COMPACT_ATOMS: atom_id res chain seq x y z
N THR A 1 13.57 7.36 -14.85
CA THR A 1 14.98 7.27 -14.43
C THR A 1 15.12 6.91 -12.95
N PHE A 2 14.42 7.58 -12.00
CA PHE A 2 14.45 7.22 -10.56
C PHE A 2 13.90 5.81 -10.31
N ILE A 3 12.76 5.47 -10.89
CA ILE A 3 12.15 4.13 -10.75
C ILE A 3 13.12 3.04 -11.20
N ARG A 4 13.74 3.18 -12.38
CA ARG A 4 14.75 2.22 -12.88
C ARG A 4 15.95 2.11 -11.95
N TYR A 5 16.43 3.24 -11.41
CA TYR A 5 17.51 3.24 -10.42
C TYR A 5 17.16 2.46 -9.16
N ARG A 6 15.93 2.61 -8.65
CA ARG A 6 15.46 1.91 -7.45
C ARG A 6 15.17 0.43 -7.71
N GLN A 7 14.65 0.08 -8.88
CA GLN A 7 14.45 -1.30 -9.30
C GLN A 7 15.78 -2.06 -9.40
N ALA A 8 16.81 -1.43 -9.92
CA ALA A 8 18.15 -2.02 -10.02
C ALA A 8 18.83 -2.25 -8.66
N SER A 9 18.36 -1.61 -7.58
CA SER A 9 18.92 -1.74 -6.23
C SER A 9 18.20 -2.77 -5.33
N ASP A 10 17.30 -3.61 -5.87
CA ASP A 10 16.47 -4.59 -5.16
C ASP A 10 15.64 -4.03 -3.97
N HIS A 11 15.55 -2.71 -3.85
CA HIS A 11 14.84 -2.02 -2.77
C HIS A 11 13.54 -1.37 -3.27
N TRP A 12 12.98 -1.87 -4.38
CA TRP A 12 11.77 -1.35 -4.98
C TRP A 12 10.55 -2.20 -4.60
N ASN A 13 9.53 -1.56 -4.07
CA ASN A 13 8.23 -2.17 -3.81
C ASN A 13 7.17 -1.44 -4.64
N GLU A 14 6.73 -2.06 -5.73
CA GLU A 14 5.75 -1.49 -6.67
C GLU A 14 4.44 -1.11 -5.97
N ALA A 15 3.94 -1.97 -5.08
CA ALA A 15 2.68 -1.76 -4.39
C ALA A 15 2.69 -0.54 -3.45
N SER A 16 3.86 -0.10 -2.99
CA SER A 16 3.99 1.02 -2.06
C SER A 16 4.68 2.23 -2.70
N TYR A 17 5.84 2.03 -3.31
CA TYR A 17 6.66 3.14 -3.82
C TYR A 17 6.04 3.78 -5.07
N GLU A 18 5.63 2.98 -6.04
CA GLU A 18 5.10 3.50 -7.30
C GLU A 18 3.77 4.21 -7.09
N VAL A 19 2.90 3.66 -6.25
CA VAL A 19 1.61 4.27 -5.91
C VAL A 19 1.82 5.64 -5.25
N ASN A 20 2.71 5.72 -4.25
CA ASN A 20 2.98 6.98 -3.57
C ASN A 20 3.65 8.03 -4.47
N LEU A 21 4.53 7.61 -5.38
CA LEU A 21 5.13 8.54 -6.35
C LEU A 21 4.09 9.08 -7.34
N LYS A 22 3.21 8.23 -7.87
CA LYS A 22 2.13 8.66 -8.77
C LYS A 22 1.15 9.62 -8.09
N LEU A 23 0.87 9.36 -6.81
CA LEU A 23 0.01 10.25 -6.02
C LEU A 23 0.69 11.59 -5.73
N PHE A 24 2.00 11.59 -5.45
CA PHE A 24 2.78 12.80 -5.27
C PHE A 24 2.86 13.61 -6.56
N ASP A 25 3.14 12.98 -7.68
CA ASP A 25 3.16 13.60 -9.01
C ASP A 25 1.83 14.29 -9.32
N ARG A 26 0.71 13.59 -9.11
CA ARG A 26 -0.63 14.16 -9.27
C ARG A 26 -0.88 15.35 -8.34
N TYR A 27 -0.40 15.28 -7.11
CA TYR A 27 -0.52 16.38 -6.15
C TYR A 27 0.28 17.61 -6.62
N CYS A 28 1.51 17.41 -7.09
CA CYS A 28 2.33 18.51 -7.63
C CYS A 28 1.69 19.13 -8.89
N TYR A 29 1.14 18.31 -9.76
CA TYR A 29 0.41 18.79 -10.95
C TYR A 29 -0.80 19.66 -10.59
N GLY A 30 -1.50 19.35 -9.50
CA GLY A 30 -2.61 20.18 -9.01
C GLY A 30 -2.19 21.49 -8.33
N TYR A 31 -0.90 21.70 -8.08
CA TYR A 31 -0.38 22.93 -7.48
C TYR A 31 -0.09 24.03 -8.49
N SER A 32 0.09 23.68 -9.75
CA SER A 32 0.42 24.60 -10.83
C SER A 32 -0.26 24.18 -12.12
N ASP A 33 -0.89 25.10 -12.80
CA ASP A 33 -1.46 24.90 -14.14
C ASP A 33 -0.38 24.75 -15.23
N ASP A 34 0.89 24.96 -14.89
CA ASP A 34 2.02 24.81 -15.81
C ASP A 34 2.70 23.45 -15.65
N VAL A 35 2.66 22.66 -16.73
CA VAL A 35 3.26 21.30 -16.83
C VAL A 35 4.79 21.33 -16.60
N ASN A 36 5.43 22.49 -16.75
CA ASN A 36 6.87 22.70 -16.59
C ASN A 36 7.24 23.35 -15.25
N SER A 37 6.33 23.41 -14.28
CA SER A 37 6.65 24.00 -12.98
C SER A 37 7.70 23.17 -12.24
N GLU A 38 8.72 23.86 -11.75
CA GLU A 38 9.77 23.25 -10.93
C GLU A 38 9.21 22.77 -9.60
N LEU A 39 9.78 21.70 -9.06
CA LEU A 39 9.45 21.20 -7.74
C LEU A 39 9.84 22.23 -6.67
N THR A 40 8.86 22.69 -5.90
CA THR A 40 9.07 23.70 -4.84
C THR A 40 9.11 23.06 -3.44
N GLN A 41 9.72 23.78 -2.49
CA GLN A 41 9.74 23.36 -1.09
C GLN A 41 8.31 23.24 -0.52
N GLU A 42 7.43 24.17 -0.89
CA GLU A 42 6.04 24.19 -0.43
C GLU A 42 5.26 22.94 -0.86
N MET A 43 5.44 22.49 -2.10
CA MET A 43 4.83 21.23 -2.59
C MET A 43 5.27 20.03 -1.75
N VAL A 44 6.56 19.97 -1.44
CA VAL A 44 7.14 18.87 -0.68
C VAL A 44 6.66 18.90 0.78
N ASP A 45 6.71 20.05 1.42
CA ASP A 45 6.30 20.22 2.81
C ASP A 45 4.79 19.99 2.96
N GLY A 46 3.99 20.48 2.03
CA GLY A 46 2.55 20.23 1.99
C GLY A 46 2.21 18.76 1.85
N TRP A 47 2.85 18.04 0.93
CA TRP A 47 2.66 16.61 0.76
C TRP A 47 3.08 15.82 2.00
N CYS A 48 4.21 16.18 2.60
CA CYS A 48 4.80 15.46 3.72
C CYS A 48 4.14 15.79 5.06
N ARG A 49 3.26 16.77 5.14
CA ARG A 49 2.48 17.07 6.34
C ARG A 49 1.64 15.85 6.75
N LYS A 50 1.65 15.53 8.05
CA LYS A 50 0.80 14.46 8.58
C LYS A 50 -0.68 14.82 8.36
N ARG A 51 -1.49 13.87 7.91
CA ARG A 51 -2.93 14.01 7.72
C ARG A 51 -3.67 13.64 9.00
N ASP A 52 -4.84 14.23 9.24
CA ASP A 52 -5.59 14.09 10.51
C ASP A 52 -5.90 12.64 10.88
N ASN A 53 -6.24 11.80 9.90
CA ASN A 53 -6.58 10.39 10.09
C ASN A 53 -5.45 9.42 9.68
N GLU A 54 -4.21 9.90 9.63
CA GLU A 54 -3.08 9.09 9.18
C GLU A 54 -2.27 8.56 10.35
N GLU A 55 -2.14 7.23 10.45
CA GLU A 55 -1.22 6.61 11.41
C GLU A 55 0.23 6.98 11.11
N ASN A 56 1.04 7.12 12.16
CA ASN A 56 2.44 7.55 12.04
C ASN A 56 3.26 6.65 11.10
N ASN A 57 3.10 5.34 11.16
CA ASN A 57 3.82 4.42 10.28
C ASN A 57 3.36 4.53 8.81
N SER A 58 2.10 4.86 8.56
CA SER A 58 1.56 5.11 7.22
C SER A 58 2.10 6.42 6.65
N CYS A 59 2.09 7.49 7.46
CA CYS A 59 2.71 8.77 7.17
C CYS A 59 4.20 8.59 6.83
N ARG A 60 4.93 7.89 7.67
CA ARG A 60 6.34 7.55 7.45
C ARG A 60 6.56 6.85 6.09
N SER A 61 5.76 5.85 5.76
CA SER A 61 5.89 5.11 4.50
C SER A 61 5.66 5.98 3.28
N ARG A 62 4.67 6.87 3.34
CA ARG A 62 4.36 7.83 2.29
C ARG A 62 5.48 8.86 2.09
N ILE A 63 5.98 9.43 3.20
CA ILE A 63 7.06 10.43 3.18
C ILE A 63 8.38 9.81 2.71
N TYR A 64 8.71 8.60 3.14
CA TYR A 64 9.96 7.94 2.81
C TYR A 64 10.23 7.86 1.31
N VAL A 65 9.20 7.60 0.52
CA VAL A 65 9.31 7.49 -0.95
C VAL A 65 9.69 8.82 -1.57
N VAL A 66 9.00 9.90 -1.14
CA VAL A 66 9.25 11.26 -1.65
C VAL A 66 10.63 11.78 -1.21
N VAL A 67 11.00 11.55 0.05
CA VAL A 67 12.36 11.90 0.55
C VAL A 67 13.45 11.18 -0.25
N SER A 68 13.24 9.90 -0.57
CA SER A 68 14.18 9.13 -1.39
C SER A 68 14.29 9.69 -2.81
N PHE A 69 13.19 10.14 -3.38
CA PHE A 69 13.15 10.80 -4.69
C PHE A 69 13.86 12.14 -4.68
N ILE A 70 13.61 13.00 -3.67
CA ILE A 70 14.26 14.31 -3.55
C ILE A 70 15.76 14.14 -3.36
N ARG A 71 16.23 13.21 -2.53
CA ARG A 71 17.65 12.91 -2.38
C ARG A 71 18.28 12.51 -3.70
N PHE A 72 17.61 11.64 -4.46
CA PHE A 72 18.07 11.25 -5.80
C PHE A 72 18.20 12.44 -6.75
N LEU A 73 17.28 13.41 -6.72
CA LEU A 73 17.35 14.63 -7.52
C LEU A 73 18.49 15.55 -7.05
N ARG A 74 18.65 15.72 -5.75
CA ARG A 74 19.72 16.55 -5.16
C ARG A 74 21.12 16.02 -5.48
N ASP A 75 21.32 14.70 -5.36
CA ASP A 75 22.60 14.05 -5.69
C ASP A 75 23.02 14.26 -7.15
N ARG A 76 22.09 14.71 -7.98
CA ARG A 76 22.28 15.02 -9.40
C ARG A 76 22.19 16.52 -9.72
N ASN A 77 22.12 17.36 -8.70
CA ASN A 77 21.92 18.81 -8.84
C ASN A 77 20.69 19.21 -9.67
N LEU A 78 19.62 18.39 -9.61
CA LEU A 78 18.36 18.62 -10.33
C LEU A 78 17.33 19.37 -9.49
N THR A 79 17.57 19.60 -8.22
CA THR A 79 16.71 20.39 -7.32
C THR A 79 17.51 20.94 -6.15
N SER A 80 17.09 22.09 -5.64
CA SER A 80 17.58 22.69 -4.40
C SER A 80 16.70 22.36 -3.18
N VAL A 81 15.54 21.70 -3.40
CA VAL A 81 14.59 21.38 -2.34
C VAL A 81 15.21 20.51 -1.26
N THR A 82 14.97 20.86 -0.01
CA THR A 82 15.46 20.10 1.16
C THR A 82 14.49 18.97 1.51
N PRO A 83 14.94 17.71 1.59
CA PRO A 83 14.07 16.62 1.96
C PRO A 83 13.65 16.77 3.44
N PRO A 84 12.35 16.62 3.77
CA PRO A 84 11.87 16.70 5.14
C PRO A 84 12.35 15.51 5.97
N GLU A 85 12.26 15.66 7.28
CA GLU A 85 12.56 14.57 8.20
C GLU A 85 11.52 13.46 8.11
N ILE A 86 12.01 12.23 8.14
CA ILE A 86 11.15 11.04 8.15
C ILE A 86 10.73 10.76 9.59
N PRO A 87 9.43 10.69 9.91
CA PRO A 87 8.96 10.37 11.24
C PRO A 87 9.58 9.08 11.77
N ARG A 88 9.85 9.00 13.07
CA ARG A 88 10.37 7.77 13.69
C ARG A 88 9.34 6.64 13.55
N LYS A 89 9.84 5.43 13.33
CA LYS A 89 9.00 4.24 13.28
C LYS A 89 8.42 3.97 14.66
N GLU A 90 7.10 3.87 14.75
CA GLU A 90 6.42 3.45 15.97
C GLU A 90 6.28 1.93 16.00
N ARG A 91 6.44 1.36 17.21
CA ARG A 91 6.21 -0.06 17.43
C ARG A 91 4.71 -0.34 17.32
N ARG A 92 4.35 -1.32 16.50
CA ARG A 92 2.96 -1.78 16.45
C ARG A 92 2.61 -2.46 17.76
N THR A 93 1.56 -1.99 18.39
CA THR A 93 1.00 -2.57 19.63
C THR A 93 -0.16 -3.52 19.36
N TYR A 94 -0.58 -3.64 18.10
CA TYR A 94 -1.65 -4.54 17.70
C TYR A 94 -1.28 -5.99 18.00
N ILE A 95 -2.08 -6.64 18.82
CA ILE A 95 -2.00 -8.07 19.09
C ILE A 95 -3.05 -8.75 18.19
N PRO A 96 -2.63 -9.60 17.24
CA PRO A 96 -3.57 -10.32 16.40
C PRO A 96 -4.51 -11.19 17.25
N HIS A 97 -5.79 -11.21 16.90
CA HIS A 97 -6.74 -12.13 17.52
C HIS A 97 -6.41 -13.56 17.10
N SER A 98 -6.31 -14.45 18.09
CA SER A 98 -6.12 -15.87 17.87
C SER A 98 -7.51 -16.53 17.93
N PHE A 99 -7.96 -17.08 16.81
CA PHE A 99 -9.27 -17.72 16.74
C PHE A 99 -9.33 -18.98 17.62
N THR A 100 -10.42 -19.14 18.36
CA THR A 100 -10.73 -20.42 19.02
C THR A 100 -11.20 -21.45 18.00
N ASN A 101 -11.26 -22.73 18.42
CA ASN A 101 -11.78 -23.79 17.56
C ASN A 101 -13.26 -23.57 17.20
N GLU A 102 -14.04 -23.04 18.14
CA GLU A 102 -15.46 -22.72 17.95
C GLU A 102 -15.65 -21.58 16.93
N GLU A 103 -14.82 -20.53 17.03
CA GLU A 103 -14.84 -19.41 16.08
C GLU A 103 -14.45 -19.87 14.68
N LEU A 104 -13.42 -20.71 14.56
CA LEU A 104 -13.01 -21.30 13.28
C LEU A 104 -14.09 -22.17 12.67
N ALA A 105 -14.73 -23.02 13.48
CA ALA A 105 -15.84 -23.87 13.04
C ALA A 105 -17.01 -23.00 12.56
N ALA A 106 -17.38 -21.96 13.32
CA ALA A 106 -18.44 -21.03 12.94
C ALA A 106 -18.10 -20.27 11.64
N PHE A 107 -16.84 -19.82 11.48
CA PHE A 107 -16.37 -19.17 10.28
C PHE A 107 -16.47 -20.07 9.05
N PHE A 108 -15.97 -21.31 9.11
CA PHE A 108 -16.05 -22.24 7.99
C PHE A 108 -17.49 -22.65 7.68
N ALA A 109 -18.32 -22.85 8.69
CA ALA A 109 -19.74 -23.07 8.49
C ALA A 109 -20.46 -21.88 7.81
N ALA A 110 -20.03 -20.65 8.09
CA ALA A 110 -20.54 -19.48 7.39
C ALA A 110 -20.08 -19.43 5.93
N CYS A 111 -18.82 -19.80 5.64
CA CYS A 111 -18.32 -19.92 4.27
C CYS A 111 -19.12 -20.95 3.46
N ASP A 112 -19.46 -22.10 4.05
CA ASP A 112 -20.21 -23.17 3.38
C ASP A 112 -21.68 -22.78 3.11
N ARG A 113 -22.23 -21.85 3.90
CA ARG A 113 -23.62 -21.37 3.75
C ARG A 113 -23.79 -20.21 2.78
N ILE A 114 -22.73 -19.78 2.08
CA ILE A 114 -22.83 -18.71 1.09
C ILE A 114 -23.84 -19.12 0.01
N SER A 115 -24.93 -18.37 -0.11
CA SER A 115 -25.95 -18.58 -1.11
C SER A 115 -25.63 -17.80 -2.40
N ALA A 116 -25.85 -18.47 -3.54
CA ALA A 116 -25.78 -17.80 -4.84
C ALA A 116 -27.17 -17.28 -5.23
N ARG A 117 -27.26 -16.05 -5.70
CA ARG A 117 -28.47 -15.54 -6.35
C ARG A 117 -28.70 -16.29 -7.65
N LYS A 118 -29.95 -16.56 -7.98
CA LYS A 118 -30.29 -17.22 -9.24
C LYS A 118 -29.78 -16.38 -10.43
N ASN A 119 -29.17 -17.05 -11.39
CA ASN A 119 -28.66 -16.46 -12.65
C ASN A 119 -27.50 -15.46 -12.52
N VAL A 120 -26.75 -15.46 -11.41
CA VAL A 120 -25.54 -14.66 -11.26
C VAL A 120 -24.32 -15.58 -11.21
N LEU A 121 -23.63 -15.70 -12.33
CA LEU A 121 -22.45 -16.58 -12.46
C LEU A 121 -21.38 -16.28 -11.38
N GLN A 122 -21.15 -15.01 -11.09
CA GLN A 122 -20.19 -14.58 -10.06
C GLN A 122 -20.56 -15.11 -8.68
N ASP A 123 -21.84 -15.12 -8.31
CA ASP A 123 -22.28 -15.62 -7.03
C ASP A 123 -22.15 -17.17 -6.97
N ALA A 124 -22.37 -17.86 -8.08
CA ALA A 124 -22.12 -19.30 -8.19
C ALA A 124 -20.63 -19.64 -8.02
N CYS A 125 -19.75 -18.88 -8.69
CA CYS A 125 -18.30 -19.03 -8.52
C CYS A 125 -17.88 -18.78 -7.07
N ARG A 126 -18.38 -17.71 -6.44
CA ARG A 126 -18.07 -17.39 -5.04
C ARG A 126 -18.48 -18.50 -4.07
N ARG A 127 -19.64 -19.10 -4.28
CA ARG A 127 -20.11 -20.22 -3.45
C ARG A 127 -19.16 -21.42 -3.50
N LEU A 128 -18.53 -21.67 -4.65
CA LEU A 128 -17.59 -22.76 -4.82
C LEU A 128 -16.18 -22.41 -4.33
N THR A 129 -15.72 -21.20 -4.65
CA THR A 129 -14.32 -20.81 -4.41
C THR A 129 -14.06 -20.35 -2.98
N VAL A 130 -14.99 -19.63 -2.33
CA VAL A 130 -14.76 -19.04 -1.00
C VAL A 130 -14.48 -20.11 0.07
N PRO A 131 -15.25 -21.21 0.18
CA PRO A 131 -14.96 -22.24 1.18
C PRO A 131 -13.59 -22.91 0.99
N VAL A 132 -13.21 -23.16 -0.26
CA VAL A 132 -11.92 -23.77 -0.62
C VAL A 132 -10.78 -22.81 -0.33
N PHE A 133 -10.92 -21.57 -0.75
CA PHE A 133 -9.89 -20.53 -0.60
C PHE A 133 -9.54 -20.28 0.88
N PHE A 134 -10.53 -20.11 1.74
CA PHE A 134 -10.26 -19.87 3.17
C PHE A 134 -9.69 -21.10 3.88
N ARG A 135 -10.10 -22.32 3.50
CA ARG A 135 -9.49 -23.55 4.02
C ARG A 135 -8.04 -23.69 3.56
N LEU A 136 -7.75 -23.34 2.31
CA LEU A 136 -6.40 -23.33 1.78
C LEU A 136 -5.51 -22.34 2.57
N LEU A 137 -5.97 -21.09 2.77
CA LEU A 137 -5.24 -20.10 3.57
C LEU A 137 -4.97 -20.61 4.99
N TYR A 138 -5.97 -21.19 5.64
CA TYR A 138 -5.85 -21.67 7.01
C TYR A 138 -4.89 -22.87 7.12
N SER A 139 -5.00 -23.85 6.22
CA SER A 139 -4.21 -25.08 6.27
C SER A 139 -2.75 -24.90 5.83
N SER A 140 -2.49 -23.99 4.88
CA SER A 140 -1.17 -23.80 4.31
C SER A 140 -0.41 -22.61 4.88
N GLY A 141 -1.11 -21.63 5.49
CA GLY A 141 -0.51 -20.39 6.00
C GLY A 141 0.02 -19.46 4.91
N ILE A 142 -0.31 -19.70 3.62
CA ILE A 142 0.12 -18.83 2.53
C ILE A 142 -0.56 -17.46 2.61
N ARG A 143 0.12 -16.43 2.11
CA ARG A 143 -0.47 -15.09 2.06
C ARG A 143 -1.60 -15.01 1.04
N THR A 144 -2.61 -14.18 1.33
CA THR A 144 -3.77 -13.98 0.45
C THR A 144 -3.38 -13.63 -0.99
N ASN A 145 -2.33 -12.80 -1.18
CA ASN A 145 -1.85 -12.45 -2.51
C ASN A 145 -1.19 -13.62 -3.24
N GLU A 146 -0.48 -14.47 -2.52
CA GLU A 146 0.12 -15.69 -3.08
C GLU A 146 -0.97 -16.68 -3.49
N ALA A 147 -1.98 -16.88 -2.63
CA ALA A 147 -3.12 -17.75 -2.93
C ALA A 147 -3.96 -17.29 -4.12
N ARG A 148 -3.95 -16.00 -4.45
CA ARG A 148 -4.68 -15.45 -5.62
C ARG A 148 -3.95 -15.67 -6.94
N LEU A 149 -2.70 -16.07 -6.91
CA LEU A 149 -1.88 -16.36 -8.10
C LEU A 149 -1.87 -17.83 -8.47
N LEU A 150 -2.50 -18.71 -7.66
CA LEU A 150 -2.73 -20.11 -7.95
C LEU A 150 -3.94 -20.29 -8.87
#